data_71b94afb6c43fa4acee1b9489840ad52
#
_entry.id   71b94afb6c43fa4acee1b9489840ad52
#
_cell.length_a   1.000
_cell.length_b   1.000
_cell.length_c   1.000
_cell.angle_alpha   90.00
_cell.angle_beta   90.00
_cell.angle_gamma   90.00
#
_symmetry.space_group_name_H-M   'P 1'
#
loop_
_entity.id
_entity.type
_entity.pdbx_description
1 polymer ?
#
loop_
_entity_poly.entity_id
_entity_poly.type
_entity_poly.pdbx_seq_one_letter_code
_entity_poly.pdbx_strand_id
1 'polypeptide(L)'
;MQQGLRTIHVALLGEGTPAWRPTQARHIEAFTYELLGTVPDDEEWQFKPGQLVECHEHVFAGGGSGLVALRALPPNNSFKPKPLRGSA
;
A
#
# COMPACT_ATOMS: atom_id res chain seq x y z
N MET A 1 -12.73 -18.75 -2.98
CA MET A 1 -12.94 -17.87 -2.62
C MET A 1 -12.12 -16.75 -2.73
N GLN A 2 -12.57 -15.76 -2.63
CA GLN A 2 -11.90 -14.66 -2.88
C GLN A 2 -11.07 -14.17 -1.84
N GLN A 3 -10.02 -13.65 -2.07
CA GLN A 3 -9.11 -13.24 -1.15
C GLN A 3 -9.23 -11.85 -0.74
N GLY A 4 -10.21 -11.21 -0.89
CA GLY A 4 -10.32 -9.84 -0.46
C GLY A 4 -9.48 -8.89 -1.28
N LEU A 5 -9.51 -9.03 -2.59
CA LEU A 5 -8.85 -8.06 -3.44
C LEU A 5 -9.62 -6.76 -3.42
N ARG A 6 -8.91 -5.66 -3.30
CA ARG A 6 -9.50 -4.35 -3.26
C ARG A 6 -8.72 -3.41 -4.16
N THR A 7 -9.40 -2.38 -4.63
CA THR A 7 -8.70 -1.31 -5.33
C THR A 7 -8.22 -0.31 -4.30
N ILE A 8 -6.94 0.01 -4.34
CA ILE A 8 -6.38 1.05 -3.52
C ILE A 8 -5.68 2.05 -4.42
N HIS A 9 -5.30 3.19 -3.87
CA HIS A 9 -4.64 4.23 -4.64
C HIS A 9 -3.26 4.48 -4.06
N VAL A 10 -2.28 4.61 -4.95
CA VAL A 10 -0.89 4.86 -4.56
C VAL A 10 -0.51 6.22 -5.09
N ALA A 11 0.18 7.01 -4.26
CA ALA A 11 0.61 8.33 -4.68
C ALA A 11 1.67 8.21 -5.75
N LEU A 12 1.56 9.05 -6.76
CA LEU A 12 2.57 9.15 -7.81
C LEU A 12 3.57 10.20 -7.40
N LEU A 13 4.84 9.89 -7.62
CA LEU A 13 5.92 10.81 -7.29
C LEU A 13 6.26 11.64 -8.51
N GLY A 14 6.78 12.83 -8.26
CA GLY A 14 7.28 13.65 -9.35
C GLY A 14 6.24 14.35 -10.18
N GLU A 15 4.98 14.40 -9.69
CA GLU A 15 3.90 14.93 -10.51
C GLU A 15 3.64 16.42 -10.30
N GLY A 16 4.23 17.05 -9.37
CA GLY A 16 3.96 18.46 -9.14
C GLY A 16 2.68 18.76 -8.40
N THR A 17 1.65 17.97 -8.59
CA THR A 17 0.42 18.07 -7.83
C THR A 17 0.08 16.70 -7.32
N PRO A 18 -0.72 16.59 -6.27
CA PRO A 18 -1.09 15.27 -5.78
C PRO A 18 -1.80 14.47 -6.86
N ALA A 19 -1.31 13.28 -7.09
CA ALA A 19 -1.91 12.39 -8.08
C ALA A 19 -1.86 10.98 -7.54
N TRP A 20 -2.89 10.21 -7.87
CA TRP A 20 -3.06 8.87 -7.35
C TRP A 20 -3.27 7.89 -8.48
N ARG A 21 -2.72 6.69 -8.32
CA ARG A 21 -2.91 5.62 -9.30
C ARG A 21 -3.70 4.50 -8.65
N PRO A 22 -4.89 4.15 -9.19
CA PRO A 22 -5.60 2.99 -8.65
C PRO A 22 -4.91 1.70 -9.06
N THR A 23 -4.83 0.77 -8.13
CA THR A 23 -4.26 -0.54 -8.41
C THR A 23 -4.88 -1.55 -7.47
N GLN A 24 -4.64 -2.81 -7.73
CA GLN A 24 -5.17 -3.87 -6.92
C GLN A 24 -4.29 -4.11 -5.71
N ALA A 25 -4.90 -4.55 -4.63
CA ALA A 25 -4.18 -4.95 -3.44
C ALA A 25 -4.92 -6.09 -2.78
N ARG A 26 -4.18 -6.92 -2.08
CA ARG A 26 -4.76 -8.02 -1.34
C ARG A 26 -4.87 -7.62 0.12
N HIS A 27 -6.07 -7.73 0.67
CA HIS A 27 -6.29 -7.40 2.07
C HIS A 27 -5.65 -8.48 2.95
N ILE A 28 -4.80 -8.08 3.87
CA ILE A 28 -4.12 -8.99 4.77
C ILE A 28 -4.83 -9.02 6.11
N GLU A 29 -4.92 -7.89 6.77
CA GLU A 29 -5.65 -7.78 8.03
C GLU A 29 -5.83 -6.32 8.37
N ALA A 30 -6.90 -6.00 9.07
CA ALA A 30 -7.16 -4.64 9.51
C ALA A 30 -6.93 -3.66 8.37
N PHE A 31 -5.98 -2.74 8.50
CA PHE A 31 -5.70 -1.75 7.47
C PHE A 31 -4.50 -2.13 6.60
N THR A 32 -4.03 -3.35 6.71
CA THR A 32 -2.82 -3.81 6.02
C THR A 32 -3.18 -4.47 4.70
N TYR A 33 -2.52 -4.06 3.64
CA TYR A 33 -2.74 -4.60 2.30
C TYR A 33 -1.40 -4.90 1.66
N GLU A 34 -1.39 -5.90 0.80
CA GLU A 34 -0.21 -6.18 -0.03
C GLU A 34 -0.45 -5.53 -1.38
N LEU A 35 0.45 -4.65 -1.78
CA LEU A 35 0.30 -3.92 -3.03
C LEU A 35 0.57 -4.85 -4.20
N LEU A 36 -0.34 -4.87 -5.15
CA LEU A 36 -0.22 -5.68 -6.35
C LEU A 36 -0.17 -4.74 -7.55
N GLY A 37 -0.08 -5.34 -8.72
CA GLY A 37 -0.10 -4.55 -9.93
C GLY A 37 1.27 -4.40 -10.52
N THR A 38 1.39 -3.53 -11.51
CA THR A 38 2.64 -3.31 -12.22
C THR A 38 2.82 -1.81 -12.39
N VAL A 39 4.00 -1.33 -12.06
CA VAL A 39 4.30 0.08 -12.22
C VAL A 39 4.62 0.36 -13.68
N PRO A 40 3.87 1.24 -14.34
CA PRO A 40 4.21 1.59 -15.72
C PRO A 40 5.56 2.27 -15.81
N ASP A 41 6.20 2.15 -16.97
CA ASP A 41 7.53 2.71 -17.15
C ASP A 41 7.58 4.22 -16.95
N ASP A 42 6.48 4.90 -17.23
CA ASP A 42 6.47 6.36 -17.15
C ASP A 42 5.93 6.87 -15.82
N GLU A 43 5.79 6.01 -14.82
CA GLU A 43 5.30 6.43 -13.52
C GLU A 43 6.27 6.01 -12.43
N GLU A 44 6.25 6.77 -11.36
CA GLU A 44 7.01 6.42 -10.18
C GLU A 44 6.04 6.41 -9.02
N TRP A 45 5.88 5.26 -8.39
CA TRP A 45 4.92 5.10 -7.29
C TRP A 45 5.64 5.26 -5.97
N GLN A 46 4.94 5.84 -5.00
CA GLN A 46 5.47 5.98 -3.66
C GLN A 46 5.79 4.61 -3.04
N PHE A 47 4.97 3.63 -3.31
CA PHE A 47 5.18 2.26 -2.83
C PHE A 47 5.20 1.33 -4.01
N LYS A 48 5.82 0.18 -3.88
CA LYS A 48 6.02 -0.74 -4.99
C LYS A 48 5.21 -2.01 -4.82
N PRO A 49 4.84 -2.67 -5.90
CA PRO A 49 4.17 -3.97 -5.78
C PRO A 49 4.98 -4.94 -4.93
N GLY A 50 4.28 -5.70 -4.11
CA GLY A 50 4.91 -6.63 -3.18
C GLY A 50 5.11 -6.07 -1.79
N GLN A 51 5.03 -4.76 -1.62
CA GLN A 51 5.17 -4.17 -0.29
C GLN A 51 3.86 -4.29 0.48
N LEU A 52 3.98 -4.40 1.79
CA LEU A 52 2.82 -4.28 2.66
C LEU A 52 2.63 -2.80 2.97
N VAL A 53 1.41 -2.34 2.86
CA VAL A 53 1.10 -0.93 3.09
C VAL A 53 -0.10 -0.81 3.99
N GLU A 54 -0.15 0.29 4.74
CA GLU A 54 -1.31 0.61 5.54
C GLU A 54 -2.19 1.55 4.74
N CYS A 55 -3.47 1.18 4.58
CA CYS A 55 -4.39 1.94 3.76
C CYS A 55 -5.54 2.47 4.59
N HIS A 56 -5.97 3.68 4.30
CA HIS A 56 -7.13 4.29 4.96
C HIS A 56 -7.97 5.01 3.94
N GLU A 57 -9.20 5.28 4.30
CA GLU A 57 -10.10 5.96 3.39
C GLU A 57 -9.72 7.41 3.25
N HIS A 58 -9.83 7.93 2.06
CA HIS A 58 -9.44 9.30 1.76
C HIS A 58 -10.47 9.89 0.80
N VAL A 59 -10.80 11.14 0.99
CA VAL A 59 -11.71 11.86 0.09
C VAL A 59 -10.86 12.66 -0.88
N PHE A 60 -11.05 12.39 -2.17
CA PHE A 60 -10.25 13.05 -3.19
C PHE A 60 -10.83 14.42 -3.53
N ALA A 61 -10.01 15.26 -4.10
CA ALA A 61 -10.41 16.61 -4.42
C ALA A 61 -11.63 16.66 -5.32
N GLY A 62 -11.81 15.68 -6.17
CA GLY A 62 -12.97 15.66 -7.06
C GLY A 62 -14.25 15.14 -6.44
N GLY A 63 -14.23 14.80 -5.16
CA GLY A 63 -15.42 14.38 -4.46
C GLY A 63 -15.58 12.90 -4.26
N GLY A 64 -14.83 12.08 -4.93
CA GLY A 64 -14.89 10.64 -4.69
C GLY A 64 -14.04 10.25 -3.51
N SER A 65 -14.18 9.02 -3.04
CA SER A 65 -13.36 8.53 -1.95
C SER A 65 -12.89 7.13 -2.27
N GLY A 66 -11.84 6.72 -1.60
CA GLY A 66 -11.30 5.38 -1.76
C GLY A 66 -10.17 5.16 -0.79
N LEU A 67 -9.63 3.95 -0.83
CA LEU A 67 -8.51 3.60 0.05
C LEU A 67 -7.23 4.11 -0.56
N VAL A 68 -6.37 4.70 0.25
CA VAL A 68 -5.08 5.16 -0.19
C VAL A 68 -4.01 4.55 0.68
N ALA A 69 -2.86 4.25 0.10
CA ALA A 69 -1.72 3.71 0.84
C ALA A 69 -0.99 4.88 1.48
N LEU A 70 -0.88 4.85 2.80
CA LEU A 70 -0.29 5.95 3.54
C LEU A 70 1.13 5.69 3.96
N ARG A 71 1.51 4.45 4.22
CA ARG A 71 2.87 4.15 4.60
C ARG A 71 3.16 2.68 4.37
N ALA A 72 4.44 2.37 4.19
CA ALA A 72 4.87 1.00 4.03
C ALA A 72 5.06 0.37 5.40
N LEU A 73 4.74 -0.90 5.50
CA LEU A 73 4.90 -1.65 6.73
C LEU A 73 6.04 -2.65 6.54
N PRO A 74 6.69 -3.06 7.63
CA PRO A 74 7.76 -4.04 7.50
C PRO A 74 7.20 -5.39 7.08
N PRO A 75 8.01 -6.21 6.41
CA PRO A 75 7.56 -7.56 6.08
C PRO A 75 7.26 -8.35 7.33
N ASN A 76 6.37 -9.32 7.20
CA ASN A 76 5.98 -10.10 8.35
C ASN A 76 7.15 -10.74 9.07
N ASN A 77 8.11 -11.22 8.34
CA ASN A 77 9.20 -11.91 8.99
C ASN A 77 10.11 -10.97 9.75
N SER A 78 10.00 -9.70 9.58
CA SER A 78 10.84 -8.80 10.35
C SER A 78 10.29 -8.54 11.74
N PHE A 79 9.12 -9.06 12.08
CA PHE A 79 8.61 -8.91 13.39
C PHE A 79 9.18 -9.89 14.36
N LYS A 80 9.83 -10.85 13.89
CA LYS A 80 10.21 -11.83 14.80
C LYS A 80 11.19 -11.40 15.66
N PRO A 81 11.05 -11.45 16.41
CA PRO A 81 11.74 -10.89 16.95
C PRO A 81 12.69 -11.09 17.54
N LYS A 82 12.38 -10.82 17.54
CA LYS A 82 12.98 -10.69 17.87
C LYS A 82 13.44 -11.09 18.68
N PRO A 83 13.49 -11.35 19.01
CA PRO A 83 13.92 -11.53 19.66
C PRO A 83 14.43 -11.58 20.28
N LEU A 84 14.35 -11.43 20.50
CA LEU A 84 14.78 -11.41 20.90
C LEU A 84 15.49 -11.63 21.35
N ARG A 85 15.70 -11.57 21.45
CA ARG A 85 16.37 -11.52 21.62
C ARG A 85 16.97 -11.64 22.05
N GLY A 86 16.95 -11.52 22.32
CA GLY A 86 17.52 -11.45 22.45
C GLY A 86 17.84 -11.87 22.93
N SER A 87 17.85 -11.93 23.11
CA SER A 87 18.14 -12.19 23.23
C SER A 87 18.53 -12.64 23.45
N ALA A 88 18.75 -12.70 23.67
CA ALA A 88 19.07 -12.90 23.59
C ALA A 88 19.27 -12.99 23.65
#